data_d94fb8673ea47419ba059b3e33a20719
#
_entry.id   d94fb8673ea47419ba059b3e33a20719
#
_cell.length_a   1.000
_cell.length_b   1.000
_cell.length_c   1.000
_cell.angle_alpha   90.00
_cell.angle_beta   90.00
_cell.angle_gamma   90.00
#
_symmetry.space_group_name_H-M   'P 1'
#
loop_
_entity.id
_entity.type
_entity.pdbx_description
1 polymer ?
#
loop_
_entity_poly.entity_id
_entity_poly.type
_entity_poly.pdbx_seq_one_letter_code
_entity_poly.pdbx_strand_id
1 'polypeptide(L)'
;MSFKIIFLFLTLLISTQSQKFDQNSIIDILKSFLQKNVPNEIVLNFFEYLKTLQKKEYPTHLSENRKGFKNHLTTIKSNNGYIEDQRNYKDMSYGDYTLSYNGCELIAIYNALYELTKKNDIDFAQIIDIHEKNGILINGVFGTSMKTLEQYFIKNGFPTKSSSKKEDYEQIAKNSDVLILTIYNNKDDIMAQIHTIAITKKNGKYFVHNNSANPPSVGYTSFTNALNSINSGKAKDLFLIGINKK
;
A
#
# COMPACT_ATOMS: atom_id res chain seq x y z
N MET A 1 14.62 20.11 -14.05
CA MET A 1 14.62 20.96 -12.83
C MET A 1 15.71 20.46 -11.92
N SER A 2 16.67 21.29 -11.51
CA SER A 2 17.87 20.86 -10.78
C SER A 2 17.51 20.24 -9.44
N PHE A 3 18.18 19.13 -9.08
CA PHE A 3 18.17 18.45 -7.77
C PHE A 3 18.28 19.44 -6.59
N LYS A 4 18.97 20.55 -6.80
CA LYS A 4 19.11 21.65 -5.82
C LYS A 4 17.78 22.35 -5.46
N ILE A 5 16.81 22.44 -6.37
CA ILE A 5 15.52 23.13 -6.10
C ILE A 5 14.64 22.23 -5.25
N ILE A 6 14.67 20.90 -5.47
CA ILE A 6 13.90 19.92 -4.68
C ILE A 6 14.49 19.83 -3.27
N PHE A 7 15.82 19.83 -3.16
CA PHE A 7 16.51 19.85 -1.86
C PHE A 7 16.29 21.18 -1.11
N LEU A 8 16.20 22.32 -1.82
CA LEU A 8 15.86 23.61 -1.21
C LEU A 8 14.42 23.64 -0.71
N PHE A 9 13.46 23.01 -1.42
CA PHE A 9 12.07 22.88 -0.97
C PHE A 9 11.97 21.96 0.27
N LEU A 10 12.69 20.85 0.28
CA LEU A 10 12.78 19.97 1.46
C LEU A 10 13.48 20.66 2.64
N THR A 11 14.54 21.44 2.40
CA THR A 11 15.25 22.18 3.46
C THR A 11 14.45 23.40 3.95
N LEU A 12 13.70 24.09 3.12
CA LEU A 12 12.74 25.13 3.56
C LEU A 12 11.60 24.52 4.40
N LEU A 13 11.14 23.32 4.07
CA LEU A 13 10.17 22.58 4.87
C LEU A 13 10.75 22.11 6.22
N ILE A 14 12.06 21.79 6.27
CA ILE A 14 12.75 21.36 7.49
C ILE A 14 13.09 22.56 8.40
N SER A 15 13.36 23.75 7.85
CA SER A 15 13.76 24.94 8.63
C SER A 15 12.62 25.61 9.40
N THR A 16 11.36 25.27 9.10
CA THR A 16 10.20 25.76 9.84
C THR A 16 9.72 24.73 10.87
N GLN A 17 10.54 24.50 11.89
CA GLN A 17 10.27 23.54 12.99
C GLN A 17 8.97 23.77 13.80
N SER A 18 8.10 24.71 13.42
CA SER A 18 6.86 25.01 14.13
C SER A 18 5.57 24.90 13.29
N GLN A 19 5.65 24.69 11.97
CA GLN A 19 4.42 24.52 11.19
C GLN A 19 3.90 23.08 11.34
N LYS A 20 2.74 22.94 11.98
CA LYS A 20 1.92 21.72 11.86
C LYS A 20 1.60 21.58 10.38
N PHE A 21 2.17 20.56 9.72
CA PHE A 21 1.71 20.15 8.40
C PHE A 21 0.24 19.74 8.54
N ASP A 22 -0.66 20.55 8.03
CA ASP A 22 -2.04 20.15 7.90
C ASP A 22 -2.21 19.21 6.68
N GLN A 23 -3.31 18.49 6.69
CA GLN A 23 -3.63 17.54 5.62
C GLN A 23 -3.65 18.20 4.23
N ASN A 24 -4.11 19.45 4.13
CA ASN A 24 -4.24 20.18 2.87
C ASN A 24 -2.86 20.50 2.29
N SER A 25 -1.91 20.94 3.12
CA SER A 25 -0.52 21.17 2.71
C SER A 25 0.14 19.91 2.15
N ILE A 26 -0.12 18.75 2.75
CA ILE A 26 0.40 17.47 2.24
C ILE A 26 -0.23 17.12 0.90
N ILE A 27 -1.54 17.28 0.75
CA ILE A 27 -2.26 17.06 -0.51
C ILE A 27 -1.71 17.97 -1.61
N ASP A 28 -1.45 19.25 -1.33
CA ASP A 28 -0.90 20.18 -2.31
C ASP A 28 0.52 19.83 -2.75
N ILE A 29 1.35 19.33 -1.84
CA ILE A 29 2.68 18.77 -2.18
C ILE A 29 2.54 17.57 -3.10
N LEU A 30 1.66 16.61 -2.79
CA LEU A 30 1.41 15.42 -3.60
C LEU A 30 0.85 15.80 -4.99
N LYS A 31 -0.06 16.76 -5.07
CA LYS A 31 -0.54 17.33 -6.35
C LYS A 31 0.61 17.90 -7.18
N SER A 32 1.49 18.68 -6.53
CA SER A 32 2.67 19.24 -7.21
C SER A 32 3.61 18.14 -7.72
N PHE A 33 3.81 17.06 -6.97
CA PHE A 33 4.61 15.92 -7.41
C PHE A 33 4.01 15.24 -8.63
N LEU A 34 2.70 15.05 -8.64
CA LEU A 34 1.99 14.44 -9.77
C LEU A 34 2.08 15.30 -11.03
N GLN A 35 1.74 16.59 -10.91
CA GLN A 35 1.75 17.57 -12.02
C GLN A 35 3.13 17.74 -12.63
N LYS A 36 4.18 17.77 -11.81
CA LYS A 36 5.57 17.94 -12.25
C LYS A 36 6.24 16.62 -12.65
N ASN A 37 5.51 15.51 -12.63
CA ASN A 37 6.03 14.17 -12.90
C ASN A 37 7.34 13.88 -12.13
N VAL A 38 7.31 14.17 -10.83
CA VAL A 38 8.45 13.97 -9.94
C VAL A 38 8.81 12.48 -9.90
N PRO A 39 10.11 12.10 -9.87
CA PRO A 39 10.53 10.71 -9.75
C PRO A 39 9.89 10.02 -8.52
N ASN A 40 9.46 8.78 -8.69
CA ASN A 40 8.77 8.02 -7.64
C ASN A 40 9.60 7.90 -6.35
N GLU A 41 10.94 7.81 -6.46
CA GLU A 41 11.84 7.78 -5.31
C GLU A 41 11.67 9.01 -4.39
N ILE A 42 11.42 10.19 -4.97
CA ILE A 42 11.18 11.41 -4.17
C ILE A 42 9.83 11.31 -3.45
N VAL A 43 8.82 10.76 -4.11
CA VAL A 43 7.51 10.50 -3.48
C VAL A 43 7.67 9.54 -2.30
N LEU A 44 8.40 8.44 -2.49
CA LEU A 44 8.68 7.48 -1.42
C LEU A 44 9.41 8.11 -0.23
N ASN A 45 10.44 8.92 -0.48
CA ASN A 45 11.18 9.62 0.56
C ASN A 45 10.30 10.63 1.30
N PHE A 46 9.35 11.26 0.61
CA PHE A 46 8.37 12.13 1.24
C PHE A 46 7.45 11.34 2.19
N PHE A 47 6.98 10.15 1.81
CA PHE A 47 6.20 9.29 2.71
C PHE A 47 7.02 8.84 3.92
N GLU A 48 8.29 8.50 3.76
CA GLU A 48 9.17 8.20 4.90
C GLU A 48 9.33 9.41 5.83
N TYR A 49 9.43 10.61 5.28
CA TYR A 49 9.43 11.83 6.08
C TYR A 49 8.10 12.02 6.84
N LEU A 50 6.94 11.83 6.19
CA LEU A 50 5.65 11.90 6.86
C LEU A 50 5.54 10.92 8.04
N LYS A 51 6.12 9.73 7.92
CA LYS A 51 6.19 8.76 9.02
C LYS A 51 6.95 9.33 10.23
N THR A 52 8.02 10.10 10.02
CA THR A 52 8.76 10.72 11.14
C THR A 52 7.97 11.80 11.87
N LEU A 53 6.95 12.36 11.24
CA LEU A 53 6.05 13.36 11.85
C LEU A 53 4.96 12.73 12.71
N GLN A 54 4.79 11.41 12.64
CA GLN A 54 3.83 10.69 13.46
C GLN A 54 4.28 10.73 14.93
N LYS A 55 3.54 11.47 15.75
CA LYS A 55 3.81 11.62 17.19
C LYS A 55 2.80 10.93 18.08
N LYS A 56 1.63 10.62 17.54
CA LYS A 56 0.55 9.99 18.29
C LYS A 56 0.84 8.51 18.45
N GLU A 57 0.87 8.05 19.68
CA GLU A 57 0.81 6.63 19.98
C GLU A 57 -0.65 6.19 20.05
N TYR A 58 -0.94 5.04 19.50
CA TYR A 58 -2.30 4.47 19.52
C TYR A 58 -2.42 3.43 20.61
N PRO A 59 -3.55 3.42 21.37
CA PRO A 59 -3.90 2.26 22.16
C PRO A 59 -4.05 1.06 21.19
N THR A 60 -3.74 -0.13 21.67
CA THR A 60 -3.92 -1.32 20.84
C THR A 60 -5.40 -1.57 20.55
N HIS A 61 -5.75 -1.64 19.27
CA HIS A 61 -7.08 -2.07 18.80
C HIS A 61 -7.15 -3.58 18.56
N LEU A 62 -6.16 -4.33 19.05
CA LEU A 62 -5.95 -5.74 18.71
C LEU A 62 -7.18 -6.61 19.03
N SER A 63 -7.80 -6.42 20.19
CA SER A 63 -8.96 -7.20 20.62
C SER A 63 -10.20 -6.92 19.76
N GLU A 64 -10.49 -5.63 19.54
CA GLU A 64 -11.62 -5.19 18.72
C GLU A 64 -11.44 -5.62 17.27
N ASN A 65 -10.25 -5.43 16.72
CA ASN A 65 -9.93 -5.83 15.36
C ASN A 65 -9.99 -7.36 15.16
N ARG A 66 -9.58 -8.17 16.15
CA ARG A 66 -9.79 -9.63 16.11
C ARG A 66 -11.27 -9.99 16.10
N LYS A 67 -12.10 -9.29 16.88
CA LYS A 67 -13.55 -9.51 16.88
C LYS A 67 -14.15 -9.09 15.54
N GLY A 68 -13.83 -7.90 15.04
CA GLY A 68 -14.26 -7.41 13.74
C GLY A 68 -13.87 -8.38 12.62
N PHE A 69 -12.61 -8.81 12.57
CA PHE A 69 -12.13 -9.71 11.53
C PHE A 69 -12.89 -11.05 11.45
N LYS A 70 -13.34 -11.59 12.59
CA LYS A 70 -14.16 -12.81 12.61
C LYS A 70 -15.45 -12.69 11.82
N ASN A 71 -16.05 -11.50 11.76
CA ASN A 71 -17.28 -11.24 11.00
C ASN A 71 -17.08 -11.40 9.49
N HIS A 72 -15.83 -11.27 9.02
CA HIS A 72 -15.48 -11.30 7.59
C HIS A 72 -14.98 -12.66 7.09
N LEU A 73 -14.73 -13.63 7.98
CA LEU A 73 -14.13 -14.92 7.62
C LEU A 73 -14.94 -15.69 6.57
N THR A 74 -16.27 -15.65 6.63
CA THR A 74 -17.14 -16.30 5.63
C THR A 74 -16.95 -15.69 4.25
N THR A 75 -16.91 -14.35 4.16
CA THR A 75 -16.68 -13.63 2.90
C THR A 75 -15.29 -13.91 2.35
N ILE A 76 -14.26 -13.90 3.21
CA ILE A 76 -12.88 -14.23 2.82
C ILE A 76 -12.83 -15.65 2.28
N LYS A 77 -13.47 -16.61 2.93
CA LYS A 77 -13.54 -18.00 2.46
C LYS A 77 -14.23 -18.10 1.09
N SER A 78 -15.33 -17.40 0.87
CA SER A 78 -16.02 -17.37 -0.43
C SER A 78 -15.17 -16.73 -1.53
N ASN A 79 -14.25 -15.85 -1.18
CA ASN A 79 -13.27 -15.22 -2.07
C ASN A 79 -11.95 -16.01 -2.15
N ASN A 80 -12.00 -17.34 -1.96
CA ASN A 80 -10.83 -18.22 -2.00
C ASN A 80 -9.69 -17.82 -1.05
N GLY A 81 -10.01 -17.19 0.08
CA GLY A 81 -9.07 -16.78 1.11
C GLY A 81 -8.53 -15.36 0.97
N TYR A 82 -8.94 -14.60 -0.03
CA TYR A 82 -8.50 -13.22 -0.24
C TYR A 82 -9.51 -12.18 0.27
N ILE A 83 -8.98 -11.04 0.67
CA ILE A 83 -9.77 -9.82 0.92
C ILE A 83 -9.87 -9.05 -0.39
N GLU A 84 -11.08 -8.96 -0.96
CA GLU A 84 -11.31 -8.36 -2.27
C GLU A 84 -11.95 -6.98 -2.24
N ASP A 85 -12.51 -6.57 -1.10
CA ASP A 85 -13.14 -5.26 -0.96
C ASP A 85 -12.94 -4.69 0.44
N GLN A 86 -11.99 -3.76 0.58
CA GLN A 86 -11.69 -3.09 1.85
C GLN A 86 -12.88 -2.29 2.41
N ARG A 87 -13.83 -1.84 1.57
CA ARG A 87 -14.97 -1.02 1.99
C ARG A 87 -15.87 -1.72 3.00
N ASN A 88 -15.78 -3.05 3.06
CA ASN A 88 -16.55 -3.86 4.00
C ASN A 88 -15.99 -3.81 5.44
N TYR A 89 -14.76 -3.34 5.67
CA TYR A 89 -14.06 -3.39 6.96
C TYR A 89 -14.23 -2.10 7.77
N LYS A 90 -15.49 -1.65 7.93
CA LYS A 90 -15.86 -0.45 8.71
C LYS A 90 -15.84 -0.68 10.21
N ASP A 91 -15.88 -1.93 10.63
CA ASP A 91 -15.88 -2.41 12.02
C ASP A 91 -14.48 -2.71 12.55
N MET A 92 -13.45 -2.35 11.80
CA MET A 92 -12.04 -2.49 12.18
C MET A 92 -11.35 -1.14 12.13
N SER A 93 -10.52 -0.86 13.14
CA SER A 93 -9.83 0.42 13.31
C SER A 93 -8.39 0.37 12.80
N TYR A 94 -7.93 1.50 12.24
CA TYR A 94 -6.53 1.73 11.90
C TYR A 94 -6.19 3.21 12.05
N GLY A 95 -5.43 3.56 13.08
CA GLY A 95 -5.21 4.95 13.46
C GLY A 95 -6.49 5.64 13.93
N ASP A 96 -6.71 6.85 13.43
CA ASP A 96 -7.93 7.62 13.72
C ASP A 96 -9.10 7.27 12.78
N TYR A 97 -8.95 6.26 11.92
CA TYR A 97 -9.89 5.90 10.87
C TYR A 97 -10.28 4.43 10.95
N THR A 98 -11.13 4.00 10.02
CA THR A 98 -11.46 2.59 9.83
C THR A 98 -10.59 1.97 8.73
N LEU A 99 -10.42 0.65 8.80
CA LEU A 99 -9.69 -0.10 7.78
C LEU A 99 -10.30 0.08 6.37
N SER A 100 -11.61 0.32 6.30
CA SER A 100 -12.30 0.61 5.03
C SER A 100 -11.83 1.89 4.35
N TYR A 101 -11.29 2.84 5.11
CA TYR A 101 -10.77 4.11 4.59
C TYR A 101 -9.30 4.00 4.16
N ASN A 102 -8.44 3.44 5.03
CA ASN A 102 -6.99 3.54 4.91
C ASN A 102 -6.24 2.21 5.01
N GLY A 103 -6.94 1.07 4.87
CA GLY A 103 -6.37 -0.26 5.13
C GLY A 103 -5.82 -0.99 3.90
N CYS A 104 -5.72 -0.35 2.74
CA CYS A 104 -5.33 -1.05 1.50
C CYS A 104 -3.95 -1.72 1.60
N GLU A 105 -2.98 -1.08 2.24
CA GLU A 105 -1.65 -1.63 2.46
C GLU A 105 -1.70 -2.91 3.32
N LEU A 106 -2.49 -2.88 4.39
CA LEU A 106 -2.61 -4.01 5.32
C LEU A 106 -3.33 -5.19 4.67
N ILE A 107 -4.35 -4.90 3.87
CA ILE A 107 -5.04 -5.91 3.05
C ILE A 107 -4.09 -6.51 2.00
N ALA A 108 -3.25 -5.70 1.39
CA ALA A 108 -2.24 -6.21 0.45
C ALA A 108 -1.24 -7.14 1.16
N ILE A 109 -0.81 -6.82 2.40
CA ILE A 109 0.02 -7.72 3.22
C ILE A 109 -0.73 -9.03 3.52
N TYR A 110 -1.99 -8.95 3.95
CA TYR A 110 -2.79 -10.16 4.23
C TYR A 110 -2.90 -11.05 3.00
N ASN A 111 -3.27 -10.49 1.86
CA ASN A 111 -3.43 -11.23 0.61
C ASN A 111 -2.11 -11.86 0.14
N ALA A 112 -0.98 -11.12 0.28
CA ALA A 112 0.34 -11.64 -0.05
C ALA A 112 0.74 -12.78 0.89
N LEU A 113 0.54 -12.64 2.21
CA LEU A 113 0.83 -13.72 3.17
C LEU A 113 -0.03 -14.96 2.90
N TYR A 114 -1.31 -14.77 2.60
CA TYR A 114 -2.19 -15.88 2.23
C TYR A 114 -1.67 -16.60 0.98
N GLU A 115 -1.27 -15.86 -0.07
CA GLU A 115 -0.69 -16.47 -1.27
C GLU A 115 0.58 -17.25 -0.98
N LEU A 116 1.49 -16.68 -0.19
CA LEU A 116 2.78 -17.29 0.12
C LEU A 116 2.67 -18.52 1.02
N THR A 117 1.73 -18.52 1.96
CA THR A 117 1.63 -19.54 3.00
C THR A 117 0.46 -20.51 2.82
N LYS A 118 -0.60 -20.08 2.14
CA LYS A 118 -1.91 -20.74 2.05
C LYS A 118 -2.54 -21.07 3.42
N LYS A 119 -2.12 -20.34 4.46
CA LYS A 119 -2.65 -20.50 5.82
C LYS A 119 -3.91 -19.66 6.00
N ASN A 120 -4.93 -20.24 6.62
CA ASN A 120 -6.19 -19.58 6.93
C ASN A 120 -6.20 -18.92 8.34
N ASP A 121 -5.11 -19.06 9.08
CA ASP A 121 -4.94 -18.60 10.47
C ASP A 121 -4.05 -17.33 10.57
N ILE A 122 -3.99 -16.53 9.52
CA ILE A 122 -3.27 -15.26 9.52
C ILE A 122 -3.95 -14.32 10.52
N ASP A 123 -3.22 -13.91 11.56
CA ASP A 123 -3.69 -12.92 12.53
C ASP A 123 -3.65 -11.50 11.92
N PHE A 124 -4.69 -11.16 11.16
CA PHE A 124 -4.79 -9.88 10.50
C PHE A 124 -4.81 -8.71 11.47
N ALA A 125 -5.43 -8.87 12.64
CA ALA A 125 -5.42 -7.84 13.67
C ALA A 125 -4.01 -7.57 14.21
N GLN A 126 -3.15 -8.60 14.30
CA GLN A 126 -1.74 -8.43 14.67
C GLN A 126 -0.96 -7.67 13.59
N ILE A 127 -1.26 -7.87 12.31
CA ILE A 127 -0.66 -7.09 11.20
C ILE A 127 -1.03 -5.62 11.35
N ILE A 128 -2.30 -5.32 11.66
CA ILE A 128 -2.78 -3.95 11.88
C ILE A 128 -2.02 -3.31 13.05
N ASP A 129 -1.96 -3.97 14.21
CA ASP A 129 -1.30 -3.47 15.43
C ASP A 129 0.19 -3.16 15.20
N ILE A 130 0.90 -4.02 14.48
CA ILE A 130 2.32 -3.79 14.12
C ILE A 130 2.49 -2.52 13.30
N HIS A 131 1.58 -2.26 12.35
CA HIS A 131 1.69 -1.13 11.44
C HIS A 131 1.17 0.17 12.04
N GLU A 132 0.21 0.13 12.96
CA GLU A 132 -0.17 1.29 13.78
C GLU A 132 1.04 1.82 14.57
N LYS A 133 1.87 0.91 15.10
CA LYS A 133 3.04 1.28 15.89
C LYS A 133 4.23 1.76 15.07
N ASN A 134 4.39 1.27 13.84
CA ASN A 134 5.66 1.42 13.10
C ASN A 134 5.53 1.99 11.70
N GLY A 135 4.35 2.14 11.14
CA GLY A 135 4.20 2.44 9.72
C GLY A 135 3.15 3.46 9.34
N ILE A 136 2.26 3.76 10.27
CA ILE A 136 1.14 4.67 10.02
C ILE A 136 1.60 6.09 9.68
N LEU A 137 0.90 6.74 8.75
CA LEU A 137 1.21 8.07 8.24
C LEU A 137 0.14 9.07 8.67
N ILE A 138 0.56 10.12 9.40
CA ILE A 138 -0.29 11.24 9.80
C ILE A 138 -1.64 10.74 10.36
N ASN A 139 -1.57 10.00 11.46
CA ASN A 139 -2.73 9.44 12.16
C ASN A 139 -3.61 8.51 11.29
N GLY A 140 -3.07 7.99 10.19
CA GLY A 140 -3.78 7.12 9.27
C GLY A 140 -4.44 7.83 8.07
N VAL A 141 -4.31 9.16 7.95
CA VAL A 141 -4.85 9.89 6.79
C VAL A 141 -4.33 9.34 5.46
N PHE A 142 -3.04 8.94 5.42
CA PHE A 142 -2.36 8.43 4.23
C PHE A 142 -1.98 6.95 4.34
N GLY A 143 -2.68 6.17 5.19
CA GLY A 143 -2.43 4.74 5.34
C GLY A 143 -1.06 4.43 5.94
N THR A 144 -0.31 3.56 5.29
CA THR A 144 0.98 3.02 5.74
C THR A 144 2.11 3.36 4.75
N SER A 145 3.30 3.66 5.25
CA SER A 145 4.48 3.82 4.40
C SER A 145 4.80 2.56 3.60
N MET A 146 4.99 2.72 2.28
CA MET A 146 5.31 1.64 1.36
C MET A 146 6.60 0.89 1.74
N LYS A 147 7.61 1.59 2.25
CA LYS A 147 8.85 0.96 2.74
C LYS A 147 8.63 0.15 4.01
N THR A 148 7.63 0.49 4.82
CA THR A 148 7.27 -0.31 5.99
C THR A 148 6.71 -1.68 5.58
N LEU A 149 5.94 -1.76 4.49
CA LEU A 149 5.46 -3.03 3.95
C LEU A 149 6.63 -3.93 3.53
N GLU A 150 7.58 -3.39 2.77
CA GLU A 150 8.78 -4.12 2.37
C GLU A 150 9.54 -4.65 3.59
N GLN A 151 9.79 -3.79 4.57
CA GLN A 151 10.48 -4.15 5.81
C GLN A 151 9.75 -5.23 6.61
N TYR A 152 8.41 -5.24 6.58
CA TYR A 152 7.61 -6.27 7.22
C TYR A 152 7.96 -7.66 6.64
N PHE A 153 7.99 -7.83 5.33
CA PHE A 153 8.32 -9.10 4.69
C PHE A 153 9.77 -9.52 4.94
N ILE A 154 10.72 -8.58 4.82
CA ILE A 154 12.14 -8.83 5.11
C ILE A 154 12.33 -9.32 6.55
N LYS A 155 11.76 -8.63 7.54
CA LYS A 155 11.85 -9.00 8.96
C LYS A 155 11.20 -10.36 9.26
N ASN A 156 10.18 -10.73 8.50
CA ASN A 156 9.55 -12.04 8.61
C ASN A 156 10.24 -13.12 7.75
N GLY A 157 11.43 -12.85 7.18
CA GLY A 157 12.29 -13.81 6.50
C GLY A 157 11.81 -14.18 5.10
N PHE A 158 10.98 -13.38 4.44
CA PHE A 158 10.60 -13.61 3.05
C PHE A 158 11.61 -12.92 2.12
N PRO A 159 12.17 -13.64 1.11
CA PRO A 159 12.99 -13.02 0.08
C PRO A 159 12.21 -11.94 -0.65
N THR A 160 12.71 -10.70 -0.63
CA THR A 160 11.96 -9.52 -1.11
C THR A 160 12.86 -8.68 -2.00
N LYS A 161 12.31 -8.20 -3.12
CA LYS A 161 12.94 -7.25 -4.03
C LYS A 161 11.95 -6.17 -4.42
N SER A 162 12.36 -4.90 -4.38
CA SER A 162 11.48 -3.78 -4.70
C SER A 162 12.12 -2.79 -5.67
N SER A 163 11.29 -1.97 -6.32
CA SER A 163 11.73 -0.82 -7.09
C SER A 163 10.65 0.26 -7.19
N SER A 164 11.08 1.50 -7.30
CA SER A 164 10.27 2.65 -7.71
C SER A 164 10.40 2.97 -9.21
N LYS A 165 11.25 2.23 -9.93
CA LYS A 165 11.51 2.43 -11.35
C LYS A 165 10.72 1.43 -12.17
N LYS A 166 9.92 1.95 -13.11
CA LYS A 166 9.01 1.13 -13.93
C LYS A 166 9.75 0.11 -14.78
N GLU A 167 10.94 0.43 -15.22
CA GLU A 167 11.80 -0.45 -16.02
C GLU A 167 12.17 -1.76 -15.31
N ASP A 168 12.19 -1.78 -13.98
CA ASP A 168 12.50 -2.97 -13.18
C ASP A 168 11.29 -3.89 -12.96
N TYR A 169 10.08 -3.39 -13.18
CA TYR A 169 8.85 -4.05 -12.73
C TYR A 169 8.60 -5.40 -13.38
N GLU A 170 8.80 -5.52 -14.69
CA GLU A 170 8.62 -6.80 -15.40
C GLU A 170 9.59 -7.87 -14.87
N GLN A 171 10.86 -7.51 -14.60
CA GLN A 171 11.83 -8.43 -14.04
C GLN A 171 11.45 -8.85 -12.62
N ILE A 172 11.03 -7.91 -11.78
CA ILE A 172 10.57 -8.21 -10.43
C ILE A 172 9.34 -9.11 -10.50
N ALA A 173 8.35 -8.76 -11.33
CA ALA A 173 7.12 -9.53 -11.45
C ALA A 173 7.36 -10.96 -11.95
N LYS A 174 8.27 -11.14 -12.91
CA LYS A 174 8.63 -12.48 -13.42
C LYS A 174 9.24 -13.37 -12.33
N ASN A 175 10.08 -12.79 -11.46
CA ASN A 175 10.90 -13.51 -10.50
C ASN A 175 10.31 -13.56 -9.08
N SER A 176 9.05 -13.19 -8.90
CA SER A 176 8.39 -13.20 -7.59
C SER A 176 7.15 -14.09 -7.60
N ASP A 177 6.83 -14.68 -6.44
CA ASP A 177 5.63 -15.50 -6.25
C ASP A 177 4.38 -14.63 -6.09
N VAL A 178 4.51 -13.49 -5.41
CA VAL A 178 3.45 -12.51 -5.19
C VAL A 178 4.02 -11.10 -5.27
N LEU A 179 3.17 -10.14 -5.65
CA LEU A 179 3.53 -8.74 -5.79
C LEU A 179 2.63 -7.87 -4.92
N ILE A 180 3.19 -6.79 -4.38
CA ILE A 180 2.44 -5.67 -3.81
C ILE A 180 2.77 -4.43 -4.63
N LEU A 181 1.75 -3.79 -5.18
CA LEU A 181 1.89 -2.61 -6.03
C LEU A 181 1.16 -1.44 -5.39
N THR A 182 1.87 -0.33 -5.20
CA THR A 182 1.28 0.96 -4.80
C THR A 182 1.18 1.89 -6.00
N ILE A 183 0.00 2.49 -6.17
CA ILE A 183 -0.36 3.34 -7.30
C ILE A 183 -1.02 4.65 -6.83
N TYR A 184 -0.96 5.69 -7.66
CA TYR A 184 -2.04 6.69 -7.70
C TYR A 184 -3.21 6.09 -8.47
N ASN A 185 -4.42 6.12 -7.90
CA ASN A 185 -5.62 5.58 -8.55
C ASN A 185 -5.96 6.28 -9.86
N ASN A 186 -5.73 7.59 -9.92
CA ASN A 186 -5.88 8.38 -11.12
C ASN A 186 -4.70 9.37 -11.22
N LYS A 187 -3.87 9.23 -12.25
CA LYS A 187 -2.70 10.09 -12.49
C LYS A 187 -3.07 11.56 -12.76
N ASP A 188 -4.33 11.82 -13.12
CA ASP A 188 -4.83 13.15 -13.43
C ASP A 188 -5.60 13.77 -12.25
N ASP A 189 -5.87 12.99 -11.19
CA ASP A 189 -6.61 13.42 -10.00
C ASP A 189 -6.06 12.80 -8.72
N ILE A 190 -5.31 13.60 -7.96
CA ILE A 190 -4.73 13.18 -6.68
C ILE A 190 -5.82 12.85 -5.62
N MET A 191 -7.01 13.46 -5.74
CA MET A 191 -8.10 13.19 -4.80
C MET A 191 -8.67 11.78 -4.95
N ALA A 192 -8.37 11.09 -6.06
CA ALA A 192 -8.62 9.66 -6.21
C ALA A 192 -7.74 8.78 -5.29
N GLN A 193 -6.83 9.39 -4.56
CA GLN A 193 -5.95 8.81 -3.54
C GLN A 193 -4.91 7.80 -4.07
N ILE A 194 -4.01 7.42 -3.16
CA ILE A 194 -3.07 6.32 -3.36
C ILE A 194 -3.76 5.03 -2.95
N HIS A 195 -3.51 3.96 -3.68
CA HIS A 195 -4.03 2.64 -3.37
C HIS A 195 -2.92 1.60 -3.45
N THR A 196 -3.00 0.59 -2.60
CA THR A 196 -2.07 -0.53 -2.58
C THR A 196 -2.84 -1.84 -2.77
N ILE A 197 -2.37 -2.64 -3.70
CA ILE A 197 -3.01 -3.88 -4.13
C ILE A 197 -2.03 -5.04 -4.09
N ALA A 198 -2.53 -6.24 -3.87
CA ALA A 198 -1.78 -7.47 -4.08
C ALA A 198 -2.05 -8.02 -5.48
N ILE A 199 -1.01 -8.57 -6.11
CA ILE A 199 -1.13 -9.27 -7.40
C ILE A 199 -0.51 -10.65 -7.23
N THR A 200 -1.33 -11.69 -7.45
CA THR A 200 -0.92 -13.09 -7.33
C THR A 200 -0.70 -13.72 -8.69
N LYS A 201 0.04 -14.83 -8.73
CA LYS A 201 0.28 -15.60 -9.95
C LYS A 201 -0.29 -17.02 -9.82
N LYS A 202 -1.08 -17.42 -10.83
CA LYS A 202 -1.61 -18.77 -10.92
C LYS A 202 -1.69 -19.21 -12.38
N ASN A 203 -1.11 -20.37 -12.69
CA ASN A 203 -1.14 -20.92 -14.07
C ASN A 203 -0.64 -19.94 -15.12
N GLY A 204 0.44 -19.20 -14.86
CA GLY A 204 1.04 -18.23 -15.77
C GLY A 204 0.23 -16.94 -15.94
N LYS A 205 -0.84 -16.73 -15.17
CA LYS A 205 -1.65 -15.51 -15.21
C LYS A 205 -1.50 -14.71 -13.91
N TYR A 206 -1.70 -13.39 -14.02
CA TYR A 206 -1.70 -12.44 -12.91
C TYR A 206 -3.13 -12.10 -12.51
N PHE A 207 -3.42 -12.07 -11.21
CA PHE A 207 -4.72 -11.75 -10.62
C PHE A 207 -4.58 -10.58 -9.67
N VAL A 208 -5.40 -9.55 -9.85
CA VAL A 208 -5.37 -8.32 -9.04
C VAL A 208 -6.41 -8.44 -7.93
N HIS A 209 -6.00 -8.17 -6.68
CA HIS A 209 -6.86 -8.28 -5.49
C HIS A 209 -7.12 -6.91 -4.85
N ASN A 210 -8.31 -6.74 -4.28
CA ASN A 210 -8.74 -5.50 -3.62
C ASN A 210 -8.71 -4.27 -4.55
N ASN A 211 -9.15 -4.46 -5.79
CA ASN A 211 -9.32 -3.36 -6.74
C ASN A 211 -10.71 -3.45 -7.40
N SER A 212 -11.57 -2.47 -7.12
CA SER A 212 -12.95 -2.46 -7.61
C SER A 212 -13.08 -2.39 -9.13
N ALA A 213 -12.06 -1.90 -9.83
CA ALA A 213 -12.04 -1.84 -11.30
C ALA A 213 -11.64 -3.17 -11.94
N ASN A 214 -11.10 -4.11 -11.17
CA ASN A 214 -10.61 -5.39 -11.66
C ASN A 214 -11.30 -6.54 -10.92
N PRO A 215 -12.24 -7.24 -11.57
CA PRO A 215 -12.79 -8.44 -10.95
C PRO A 215 -11.68 -9.45 -10.62
N PRO A 216 -11.64 -10.01 -9.40
CA PRO A 216 -10.58 -10.92 -8.98
C PRO A 216 -10.56 -12.24 -9.76
N SER A 217 -11.62 -12.53 -10.51
CA SER A 217 -11.71 -13.71 -11.39
C SER A 217 -10.97 -13.53 -12.72
N VAL A 218 -10.59 -12.30 -13.10
CA VAL A 218 -9.92 -12.02 -14.37
C VAL A 218 -8.41 -12.24 -14.23
N GLY A 219 -7.90 -13.23 -14.96
CA GLY A 219 -6.46 -13.52 -15.03
C GLY A 219 -5.82 -12.90 -16.27
N TYR A 220 -4.81 -12.06 -16.06
CA TYR A 220 -4.06 -11.37 -17.12
C TYR A 220 -2.85 -12.20 -17.56
N THR A 221 -2.58 -12.25 -18.86
CA THR A 221 -1.50 -13.08 -19.44
C THR A 221 -0.09 -12.50 -19.24
N SER A 222 0.01 -11.22 -18.84
CA SER A 222 1.28 -10.58 -18.48
C SER A 222 1.07 -9.59 -17.35
N PHE A 223 2.15 -9.23 -16.67
CA PHE A 223 2.14 -8.18 -15.66
C PHE A 223 1.77 -6.82 -16.26
N THR A 224 2.30 -6.50 -17.45
CA THR A 224 1.93 -5.28 -18.18
C THR A 224 0.42 -5.22 -18.45
N ASN A 225 -0.22 -6.34 -18.85
CA ASN A 225 -1.66 -6.38 -19.05
C ASN A 225 -2.44 -6.15 -17.74
N ALA A 226 -1.96 -6.69 -16.62
CA ALA A 226 -2.53 -6.43 -15.31
C ALA A 226 -2.41 -4.94 -14.95
N LEU A 227 -1.24 -4.32 -15.13
CA LEU A 227 -1.03 -2.88 -14.89
C LEU A 227 -1.99 -2.02 -15.73
N ASN A 228 -2.07 -2.30 -17.04
CA ASN A 228 -2.91 -1.53 -17.95
C ASN A 228 -4.42 -1.65 -17.64
N SER A 229 -4.84 -2.73 -16.99
CA SER A 229 -6.23 -2.92 -16.57
C SER A 229 -6.58 -2.13 -15.31
N ILE A 230 -5.61 -1.83 -14.47
CA ILE A 230 -5.86 -1.16 -13.19
C ILE A 230 -6.41 0.25 -13.46
N ASN A 231 -7.60 0.50 -12.91
CA ASN A 231 -8.32 1.76 -13.09
C ASN A 231 -8.45 2.19 -14.57
N SER A 232 -8.61 1.21 -15.47
CA SER A 232 -8.74 1.45 -16.92
C SER A 232 -7.54 2.22 -17.51
N GLY A 233 -6.34 1.97 -17.00
CA GLY A 233 -5.10 2.61 -17.45
C GLY A 233 -4.89 4.04 -16.91
N LYS A 234 -5.74 4.53 -16.02
CA LYS A 234 -5.60 5.84 -15.38
C LYS A 234 -4.64 5.84 -14.18
N ALA A 235 -4.33 4.67 -13.64
CA ALA A 235 -3.40 4.55 -12.52
C ALA A 235 -1.97 4.92 -12.92
N LYS A 236 -1.23 5.53 -11.98
CA LYS A 236 0.22 5.73 -12.08
C LYS A 236 0.89 4.89 -11.01
N ASP A 237 1.74 3.96 -11.43
CA ASP A 237 2.52 3.12 -10.55
C ASP A 237 3.60 3.93 -9.80
N LEU A 238 3.75 3.66 -8.51
CA LEU A 238 4.69 4.33 -7.61
C LEU A 238 5.79 3.38 -7.13
N PHE A 239 5.41 2.20 -6.66
CA PHE A 239 6.32 1.28 -6.01
C PHE A 239 5.84 -0.16 -6.16
N LEU A 240 6.74 -1.03 -6.56
CA LEU A 240 6.49 -2.47 -6.66
C LEU A 240 7.37 -3.23 -5.69
N ILE A 241 6.78 -4.15 -4.95
CA ILE A 241 7.45 -5.12 -4.08
C ILE A 241 7.15 -6.50 -4.62
N GLY A 242 8.18 -7.26 -4.97
CA GLY A 242 8.11 -8.67 -5.28
C GLY A 242 8.56 -9.51 -4.10
N ILE A 243 7.81 -10.56 -3.76
CA ILE A 243 8.02 -11.37 -2.58
C ILE A 243 7.99 -12.84 -2.98
N ASN A 244 8.93 -13.63 -2.44
CA ASN A 244 9.04 -15.06 -2.70
C ASN A 244 8.77 -15.88 -1.44
N LYS A 245 8.34 -17.13 -1.64
CA LYS A 245 8.26 -18.13 -0.57
C LYS A 245 9.62 -18.34 0.08
N LYS A 246 9.59 -18.73 1.35
CA LYS A 246 10.78 -19.16 2.11
C LYS A 246 11.26 -20.51 1.63
#